data_fbebfded2ba472c774602f1cffe38f59
#
_entry.id   fbebfded2ba472c774602f1cffe38f59
#
_cell.length_a   1.000
_cell.length_b   1.000
_cell.length_c   1.000
_cell.angle_alpha   90.00
_cell.angle_beta   90.00
_cell.angle_gamma   90.00
#
_symmetry.space_group_name_H-M   'P 1'
#
loop_
_entity.id
_entity.type
_entity.pdbx_description
1 polymer ?
#
loop_
_entity_poly.entity_id
_entity_poly.type
_entity_poly.pdbx_seq_one_letter_code
_entity_poly.pdbx_strand_id
1 'polypeptide(L)'
;MLTELSSKLKNAETTMSNNLKSLLSVKQVTVKSNINVGAGKDFECYIKAPTVSGYTPVGIIGYDLVGNWDVWINVSSCYYNSGSNLIYTKGHNFGTGACNALLNAFVLYKKN
;
A
#
# COMPACT_ATOMS: atom_id res chain seq x y z
N MET A 1 28.42 3.88 -42.11
CA MET A 1 27.31 2.89 -41.99
C MET A 1 27.36 2.14 -40.65
N LEU A 2 28.43 1.50 -40.28
CA LEU A 2 28.58 0.81 -38.99
C LEU A 2 28.43 1.76 -37.78
N THR A 3 28.96 2.98 -37.91
CA THR A 3 28.86 4.01 -36.85
C THR A 3 27.42 4.46 -36.61
N GLU A 4 26.61 4.59 -37.67
CA GLU A 4 25.23 4.97 -37.56
C GLU A 4 24.38 3.87 -36.88
N LEU A 5 24.64 2.61 -37.24
CA LEU A 5 23.96 1.45 -36.64
C LEU A 5 24.33 1.35 -35.16
N SER A 6 25.59 1.55 -34.81
CA SER A 6 26.05 1.54 -33.43
C SER A 6 25.40 2.63 -32.61
N SER A 7 25.22 3.84 -33.15
CA SER A 7 24.53 4.95 -32.50
C SER A 7 23.05 4.66 -32.27
N LYS A 8 22.36 4.05 -33.27
CA LYS A 8 20.96 3.66 -33.15
C LYS A 8 20.75 2.61 -32.09
N LEU A 9 21.61 1.60 -32.00
CA LEU A 9 21.59 0.59 -30.97
C LEU A 9 21.77 1.19 -29.58
N LYS A 10 22.72 2.08 -29.42
CA LYS A 10 22.99 2.74 -28.15
C LYS A 10 21.80 3.59 -27.71
N ASN A 11 21.15 4.31 -28.63
CA ASN A 11 19.97 5.10 -28.35
C ASN A 11 18.80 4.21 -27.93
N ALA A 12 18.61 3.07 -28.57
CA ALA A 12 17.57 2.09 -28.21
C ALA A 12 17.80 1.53 -26.81
N GLU A 13 19.03 1.18 -26.45
CA GLU A 13 19.41 0.71 -25.12
C GLU A 13 19.12 1.77 -24.05
N THR A 14 19.46 3.03 -24.31
CA THR A 14 19.19 4.14 -23.40
C THR A 14 17.69 4.33 -23.20
N THR A 15 16.90 4.28 -24.26
CA THR A 15 15.45 4.39 -24.20
C THR A 15 14.84 3.24 -23.37
N MET A 16 15.27 2.01 -23.60
CA MET A 16 14.83 0.85 -22.83
C MET A 16 15.20 0.98 -21.35
N SER A 17 16.42 1.42 -21.05
CA SER A 17 16.87 1.64 -19.68
C SER A 17 16.02 2.70 -18.98
N ASN A 18 15.71 3.81 -19.65
CA ASN A 18 14.85 4.85 -19.11
C ASN A 18 13.42 4.37 -18.89
N ASN A 19 12.89 3.56 -19.79
CA ASN A 19 11.57 2.97 -19.65
C ASN A 19 11.51 2.00 -18.45
N LEU A 20 12.54 1.17 -18.26
CA LEU A 20 12.66 0.28 -17.11
C LEU A 20 12.74 1.07 -15.81
N LYS A 21 13.52 2.15 -15.75
CA LYS A 21 13.59 3.03 -14.58
C LYS A 21 12.23 3.64 -14.27
N SER A 22 11.47 4.04 -15.28
CA SER A 22 10.13 4.58 -15.10
C SER A 22 9.18 3.53 -14.52
N LEU A 23 9.23 2.28 -15.02
CA LEU A 23 8.44 1.17 -14.48
C LEU A 23 8.84 0.82 -13.04
N LEU A 24 10.12 0.98 -12.68
CA LEU A 24 10.64 0.72 -11.34
C LEU A 24 10.52 1.93 -10.41
N SER A 25 9.86 3.01 -10.83
CA SER A 25 9.68 4.23 -10.05
C SER A 25 8.56 4.15 -9.02
N VAL A 26 8.09 2.97 -8.71
CA VAL A 26 7.10 2.72 -7.67
C VAL A 26 7.72 1.91 -6.53
N LYS A 27 7.17 2.08 -5.34
CA LYS A 27 7.63 1.40 -4.13
C LYS A 27 6.41 1.01 -3.31
N GLN A 28 6.44 -0.20 -2.76
CA GLN A 28 5.43 -0.65 -1.81
C GLN A 28 5.95 -0.48 -0.39
N VAL A 29 5.12 0.07 0.48
CA VAL A 29 5.39 0.21 1.91
C VAL A 29 4.26 -0.44 2.68
N THR A 30 4.59 -1.32 3.61
CA THR A 30 3.61 -1.94 4.51
C THR A 30 3.42 -1.04 5.72
N VAL A 31 2.18 -0.63 5.97
CA VAL A 31 1.81 0.17 7.13
C VAL A 31 0.99 -0.70 8.07
N LYS A 32 1.41 -0.79 9.33
CA LYS A 32 0.83 -1.70 10.32
C LYS A 32 -0.01 -0.95 11.34
N SER A 33 -1.13 -1.53 11.72
CA SER A 33 -1.96 -1.02 12.81
C SER A 33 -2.58 -2.16 13.60
N ASN A 34 -2.64 -1.99 14.92
CA ASN A 34 -3.36 -2.90 15.80
C ASN A 34 -4.84 -2.57 15.80
N ILE A 35 -5.67 -3.58 15.63
CA ILE A 35 -7.13 -3.48 15.73
C ILE A 35 -7.57 -4.25 16.96
N ASN A 36 -8.15 -3.52 17.92
CA ASN A 36 -8.74 -4.10 19.12
C ASN A 36 -10.22 -3.76 19.12
N VAL A 37 -11.07 -4.76 18.99
CA VAL A 37 -12.51 -4.53 18.87
C VAL A 37 -13.29 -5.57 19.67
N GLY A 38 -14.22 -5.09 20.49
CA GLY A 38 -15.11 -5.95 21.29
C GLY A 38 -16.07 -6.74 20.43
N ALA A 39 -16.63 -7.80 21.01
CA ALA A 39 -17.63 -8.65 20.35
C ALA A 39 -18.82 -7.81 19.87
N GLY A 40 -19.23 -8.03 18.62
CA GLY A 40 -20.37 -7.34 18.03
C GLY A 40 -20.19 -5.84 17.80
N LYS A 41 -18.97 -5.33 17.88
CA LYS A 41 -18.67 -3.90 17.72
C LYS A 41 -18.08 -3.58 16.36
N ASP A 42 -18.35 -2.35 15.91
CA ASP A 42 -17.68 -1.75 14.76
C ASP A 42 -16.32 -1.20 15.17
N PHE A 43 -15.41 -1.13 14.22
CA PHE A 43 -14.14 -0.45 14.41
C PHE A 43 -13.85 0.51 13.26
N GLU A 44 -13.11 1.56 13.59
CA GLU A 44 -12.53 2.50 12.64
C GLU A 44 -11.06 2.69 13.01
N CYS A 45 -10.21 2.70 12.01
CA CYS A 45 -8.78 2.88 12.19
C CYS A 45 -8.28 3.88 11.16
N TYR A 46 -7.52 4.87 11.64
CA TYR A 46 -6.95 5.92 10.81
C TYR A 46 -5.45 5.94 11.02
N ILE A 47 -4.69 5.67 9.98
CA ILE A 47 -3.23 5.63 10.05
C ILE A 47 -2.67 6.59 9.02
N LYS A 48 -1.77 7.46 9.46
CA LYS A 48 -1.06 8.35 8.55
C LYS A 48 -0.10 7.55 7.68
N ALA A 49 -0.15 7.78 6.36
CA ALA A 49 0.83 7.20 5.47
C ALA A 49 2.21 7.76 5.79
N PRO A 50 3.23 6.91 6.00
CA PRO A 50 4.56 7.40 6.36
C PRO A 50 5.19 8.22 5.25
N THR A 51 6.02 9.18 5.64
CA THR A 51 6.80 9.96 4.69
C THR A 51 7.95 9.12 4.16
N VAL A 52 8.02 8.99 2.84
CA VAL A 52 9.13 8.31 2.16
C VAL A 52 9.80 9.34 1.26
N SER A 53 11.07 9.65 1.56
CA SER A 53 11.81 10.68 0.84
C SER A 53 11.86 10.41 -0.66
N GLY A 54 11.46 11.40 -1.46
CA GLY A 54 11.46 11.30 -2.92
C GLY A 54 10.26 10.56 -3.51
N TYR A 55 9.27 10.17 -2.67
CA TYR A 55 8.09 9.43 -3.09
C TYR A 55 6.81 10.05 -2.55
N THR A 56 5.71 9.81 -3.25
CA THR A 56 4.37 10.25 -2.83
C THR A 56 3.43 9.06 -2.81
N PRO A 57 2.65 8.86 -1.72
CA PRO A 57 1.66 7.79 -1.69
C PRO A 57 0.54 8.04 -2.68
N VAL A 58 0.11 7.00 -3.39
CA VAL A 58 -0.93 7.11 -4.42
C VAL A 58 -2.15 6.25 -4.14
N GLY A 59 -2.03 5.23 -3.29
CA GLY A 59 -3.17 4.38 -2.97
C GLY A 59 -2.76 3.11 -2.26
N ILE A 60 -3.75 2.28 -1.94
CA ILE A 60 -3.57 0.98 -1.32
C ILE A 60 -3.77 -0.09 -2.39
N ILE A 61 -2.85 -1.05 -2.47
CA ILE A 61 -2.95 -2.19 -3.39
C ILE A 61 -3.50 -3.44 -2.72
N GLY A 62 -3.63 -3.42 -1.41
CA GLY A 62 -4.20 -4.52 -0.65
C GLY A 62 -3.99 -4.37 0.84
N TYR A 63 -4.52 -5.30 1.59
CA TYR A 63 -4.33 -5.40 3.03
C TYR A 63 -4.46 -6.87 3.46
N ASP A 64 -3.93 -7.19 4.66
CA ASP A 64 -4.22 -8.44 5.32
C ASP A 64 -4.42 -8.22 6.82
N LEU A 65 -5.00 -9.22 7.47
CA LEU A 65 -5.19 -9.27 8.91
C LEU A 65 -4.48 -10.49 9.46
N VAL A 66 -3.70 -10.28 10.52
CA VAL A 66 -2.96 -11.35 11.19
C VAL A 66 -3.22 -11.25 12.70
N GLY A 67 -3.47 -12.38 13.35
CA GLY A 67 -3.63 -12.40 14.80
C GLY A 67 -4.68 -13.37 15.29
N ASN A 68 -4.97 -13.30 16.60
CA ASN A 68 -5.98 -14.14 17.23
C ASN A 68 -7.39 -13.71 16.81
N TRP A 69 -8.18 -14.67 16.34
CA TRP A 69 -9.60 -14.46 16.01
C TRP A 69 -9.82 -13.48 14.84
N ASP A 70 -8.84 -13.35 13.96
CA ASP A 70 -8.95 -12.54 12.74
C ASP A 70 -10.13 -12.96 11.85
N VAL A 71 -10.51 -14.25 11.91
CA VAL A 71 -11.65 -14.82 11.18
C VAL A 71 -12.99 -14.18 11.57
N TRP A 72 -13.06 -13.53 12.72
CA TRP A 72 -14.26 -12.83 13.18
C TRP A 72 -14.35 -11.39 12.70
N ILE A 73 -13.25 -10.85 12.22
CA ILE A 73 -13.18 -9.47 11.79
C ILE A 73 -13.46 -9.38 10.28
N ASN A 74 -14.46 -8.59 9.93
CA ASN A 74 -14.73 -8.24 8.54
C ASN A 74 -14.31 -6.79 8.29
N VAL A 75 -13.44 -6.59 7.31
CA VAL A 75 -13.06 -5.25 6.86
C VAL A 75 -14.02 -4.85 5.76
N SER A 76 -14.82 -3.82 6.01
CA SER A 76 -15.81 -3.32 5.05
C SER A 76 -15.22 -2.29 4.10
N SER A 77 -14.20 -1.55 4.53
CA SER A 77 -13.48 -0.63 3.67
C SER A 77 -12.04 -0.44 4.15
N CYS A 78 -11.13 -0.30 3.20
CA CYS A 78 -9.73 0.06 3.45
C CYS A 78 -9.25 0.86 2.26
N TYR A 79 -8.98 2.15 2.45
CA TYR A 79 -8.58 3.03 1.37
C TYR A 79 -7.67 4.15 1.84
N TYR A 80 -6.94 4.74 0.91
CA TYR A 80 -6.08 5.88 1.15
C TYR A 80 -6.80 7.17 0.72
N ASN A 81 -6.82 8.17 1.61
CA ASN A 81 -7.35 9.49 1.33
C ASN A 81 -6.19 10.47 1.14
N SER A 82 -6.01 10.96 -0.08
CA SER A 82 -4.92 11.89 -0.43
C SER A 82 -5.06 13.25 0.23
N GLY A 83 -6.29 13.70 0.47
CA GLY A 83 -6.55 14.99 1.10
C GLY A 83 -6.09 15.06 2.56
N SER A 84 -6.21 13.96 3.29
CA SER A 84 -5.80 13.87 4.70
C SER A 84 -4.48 13.13 4.89
N ASN A 85 -3.98 12.47 3.87
CA ASN A 85 -2.81 11.59 3.93
C ASN A 85 -3.02 10.44 4.94
N LEU A 86 -4.25 9.94 5.04
CA LEU A 86 -4.64 8.89 5.98
C LEU A 86 -5.12 7.64 5.25
N ILE A 87 -4.81 6.50 5.85
CA ILE A 87 -5.38 5.21 5.48
C ILE A 87 -6.58 4.98 6.40
N TYR A 88 -7.76 4.88 5.81
CA TYR A 88 -9.01 4.64 6.53
C TYR A 88 -9.37 3.18 6.44
N THR A 89 -9.61 2.55 7.59
CA THR A 89 -10.08 1.17 7.67
C THR A 89 -11.28 1.09 8.56
N LYS A 90 -12.34 0.45 8.11
CA LYS A 90 -13.59 0.23 8.86
C LYS A 90 -13.96 -1.23 8.77
N GLY A 91 -14.59 -1.71 9.80
CA GLY A 91 -15.08 -3.08 9.83
C GLY A 91 -15.88 -3.40 11.07
N HIS A 92 -16.14 -4.69 11.27
CA HIS A 92 -16.99 -5.20 12.34
C HIS A 92 -16.44 -6.52 12.88
N ASN A 93 -16.58 -6.73 14.17
CA ASN A 93 -16.30 -8.01 14.82
C ASN A 93 -17.59 -8.81 14.93
N PHE A 94 -17.72 -9.87 14.16
CA PHE A 94 -18.88 -10.78 14.17
C PHE A 94 -18.75 -11.91 15.18
N GLY A 95 -17.70 -11.94 15.96
CA GLY A 95 -17.43 -12.98 16.95
C GLY A 95 -18.15 -12.74 18.26
N THR A 96 -18.02 -13.71 19.15
CA THR A 96 -18.62 -13.70 20.50
C THR A 96 -17.65 -13.16 21.55
N GLY A 97 -16.43 -12.84 21.19
CA GLY A 97 -15.41 -12.29 22.05
C GLY A 97 -14.65 -11.14 21.41
N ALA A 98 -13.86 -10.44 22.21
CA ALA A 98 -13.00 -9.37 21.71
C ALA A 98 -11.92 -9.95 20.80
N CYS A 99 -11.61 -9.22 19.73
CA CYS A 99 -10.54 -9.56 18.79
C CYS A 99 -9.38 -8.58 18.88
N ASN A 100 -8.18 -9.13 18.74
CA ASN A 100 -6.96 -8.36 18.63
C ASN A 100 -6.23 -8.84 17.38
N ALA A 101 -6.16 -8.00 16.37
CA ALA A 101 -5.54 -8.33 15.10
C ALA A 101 -4.59 -7.23 14.65
N LEU A 102 -3.59 -7.61 13.85
CA LEU A 102 -2.70 -6.68 13.18
C LEU A 102 -3.16 -6.49 11.74
N LEU A 103 -3.47 -5.26 11.38
CA LEU A 103 -3.76 -4.89 10.00
C LEU A 103 -2.44 -4.50 9.32
N ASN A 104 -2.17 -5.12 8.19
CA ASN A 104 -1.09 -4.72 7.28
C ASN A 104 -1.72 -4.11 6.04
N ALA A 105 -1.53 -2.81 5.82
CA ALA A 105 -1.98 -2.14 4.61
C ALA A 105 -0.79 -1.94 3.67
N PHE A 106 -0.94 -2.36 2.42
CA PHE A 106 0.11 -2.27 1.41
C PHE A 106 -0.10 -1.02 0.58
N VAL A 107 0.71 -0.01 0.84
CA VAL A 107 0.59 1.31 0.23
C VAL A 107 1.57 1.42 -0.94
N LEU A 108 1.05 1.88 -2.08
CA LEU A 108 1.85 2.14 -3.26
C LEU A 108 2.32 3.59 -3.25
N TYR A 109 3.61 3.78 -3.44
CA TYR A 109 4.27 5.08 -3.54
C TYR A 109 4.85 5.25 -4.95
N LYS A 110 4.68 6.42 -5.49
CA LYS A 110 5.25 6.80 -6.79
C LYS A 110 6.39 7.77 -6.58
N LYS A 111 7.49 7.59 -7.31
CA LYS A 111 8.63 8.51 -7.29
C LYS A 111 8.21 9.89 -7.83
N ASN A 112 8.61 10.92 -7.12
CA ASN A 112 8.37 12.32 -7.50
C ASN A 112 9.13 12.73 -8.75
#